data_d8b7f443adbe38c8a8f357e02ba4a70f
#
_entry.id   d8b7f443adbe38c8a8f357e02ba4a70f
#
_cell.length_a   1.000
_cell.length_b   1.000
_cell.length_c   1.000
_cell.angle_alpha   90.00
_cell.angle_beta   90.00
_cell.angle_gamma   90.00
#
_symmetry.space_group_name_H-M   'P 1'
#
loop_
_entity.id
_entity.type
_entity.pdbx_description
1 polymer ?
#
loop_
_entity_poly.entity_id
_entity_poly.type
_entity_poly.pdbx_seq_one_letter_code
_entity_poly.pdbx_strand_id
1 'polypeptide(L)'
;MLKPRLLLTALLASLALFAVACGDDEKDTAAAPAETTAEQPNTQDEAAPSEPAEISKDLEEKPSIPKPSGEPPTELQTEDIVTGKGKTAKEGDNVSVQYVGVNWSNGAEFDASWNSGQAFTFTLGAGNVIPGWDEGVQGMKEGGRRKLVIPPDMGYGEQGTPDGSIPPNETLIFVVDLEKVQGGQ
;
A
#
# COMPACT_ATOMS: atom_id res chain seq x y z
N MET A 1 5.57 28.03 -42.74
CA MET A 1 5.89 29.48 -42.63
C MET A 1 5.87 29.87 -41.16
N LEU A 2 7.02 30.45 -40.75
CA LEU A 2 7.33 31.25 -39.51
C LEU A 2 7.13 30.55 -38.18
N LYS A 3 8.13 30.13 -37.57
CA LYS A 3 9.35 30.57 -36.82
C LYS A 3 9.10 31.01 -35.35
N PRO A 4 10.04 30.69 -34.50
CA PRO A 4 9.93 30.58 -33.05
C PRO A 4 10.30 31.90 -32.34
N ARG A 5 9.94 32.02 -31.04
CA ARG A 5 10.50 33.05 -30.17
C ARG A 5 11.07 32.42 -28.90
N LEU A 6 12.39 32.35 -28.96
CA LEU A 6 13.36 32.27 -27.90
C LEU A 6 13.29 33.54 -27.06
N LEU A 7 13.17 33.43 -25.73
CA LEU A 7 13.59 34.49 -24.82
C LEU A 7 14.31 33.87 -23.61
N LEU A 8 15.58 34.13 -23.63
CA LEU A 8 16.63 33.90 -22.68
C LEU A 8 16.73 35.12 -21.74
N THR A 9 16.72 34.95 -20.42
CA THR A 9 17.28 35.89 -19.42
C THR A 9 17.62 35.05 -18.19
N ALA A 10 18.77 34.76 -17.89
CA ALA A 10 19.99 35.31 -17.31
C ALA A 10 19.84 35.80 -15.85
N LEU A 11 20.52 35.07 -14.94
CA LEU A 11 21.49 35.51 -13.93
C LEU A 11 21.00 36.32 -12.72
N LEU A 12 21.18 35.77 -11.52
CA LEU A 12 22.03 36.45 -10.49
C LEU A 12 22.28 35.53 -9.28
N ALA A 13 23.52 35.27 -9.03
CA ALA A 13 24.12 34.64 -7.87
C ALA A 13 24.08 35.61 -6.65
N SER A 14 23.92 35.06 -5.46
CA SER A 14 24.35 35.73 -4.23
C SER A 14 24.89 34.71 -3.25
N LEU A 15 26.20 34.78 -3.13
CA LEU A 15 27.10 34.16 -2.17
C LEU A 15 27.09 35.00 -0.89
N ALA A 16 26.82 34.39 0.28
CA ALA A 16 27.17 35.02 1.56
C ALA A 16 27.80 33.96 2.48
N LEU A 17 29.11 34.06 2.59
CA LEU A 17 29.97 33.49 3.61
C LEU A 17 29.77 34.26 4.92
N PHE A 18 29.62 33.58 6.05
CA PHE A 18 30.07 34.09 7.34
C PHE A 18 30.73 32.93 8.11
N ALA A 19 31.98 33.24 8.45
CA ALA A 19 32.92 32.43 9.20
C ALA A 19 33.02 32.92 10.67
N VAL A 20 33.32 31.96 11.56
CA VAL A 20 34.20 32.04 12.72
C VAL A 20 33.75 32.82 13.97
N ALA A 21 33.66 32.08 15.11
CA ALA A 21 34.52 32.38 16.28
C ALA A 21 34.47 31.22 17.29
N CYS A 22 35.65 30.71 17.59
CA CYS A 22 36.02 29.92 18.75
C CYS A 22 35.93 30.74 20.04
N GLY A 23 35.70 30.04 21.16
CA GLY A 23 35.88 30.57 22.50
C GLY A 23 35.88 29.42 23.51
N ASP A 24 37.08 28.92 23.83
CA ASP A 24 37.42 28.15 25.03
C ASP A 24 37.25 29.03 26.28
N ASP A 25 36.83 28.47 27.39
CA ASP A 25 37.58 28.50 28.62
C ASP A 25 36.86 27.74 29.77
N GLU A 26 37.70 27.08 30.51
CA GLU A 26 37.52 26.22 31.66
C GLU A 26 37.08 26.92 32.96
N LYS A 27 36.51 26.14 33.85
CA LYS A 27 36.99 25.82 35.20
C LYS A 27 36.00 26.00 36.37
N ASP A 28 35.77 24.83 36.98
CA ASP A 28 35.66 24.53 38.45
C ASP A 28 34.65 25.25 39.37
N THR A 29 33.87 24.47 40.05
CA THR A 29 33.92 24.10 41.47
C THR A 29 32.52 23.89 42.08
N ALA A 30 32.33 22.64 42.51
CA ALA A 30 31.56 22.09 43.64
C ALA A 30 30.46 22.91 44.36
N ALA A 31 29.30 22.30 44.48
CA ALA A 31 28.66 21.86 45.72
C ALA A 31 27.18 21.44 45.49
N ALA A 32 26.82 20.19 45.77
CA ALA A 32 25.48 19.76 46.12
C ALA A 32 25.24 20.11 47.60
N PRO A 33 24.03 19.97 48.20
CA PRO A 33 22.86 19.19 47.82
C PRO A 33 21.52 19.91 48.05
N ALA A 34 20.44 19.40 47.51
CA ALA A 34 19.21 19.10 48.29
C ALA A 34 18.07 18.60 47.36
N GLU A 35 17.58 17.49 47.75
CA GLU A 35 16.41 16.77 47.31
C GLU A 35 15.17 17.65 47.12
N THR A 36 14.44 17.40 46.01
CA THR A 36 12.98 17.36 46.06
C THR A 36 12.50 16.40 44.98
N THR A 37 12.08 15.26 45.44
CA THR A 37 11.25 14.26 44.79
C THR A 37 10.03 14.93 44.15
N ALA A 38 9.93 14.88 42.83
CA ALA A 38 8.68 15.02 42.11
C ALA A 38 8.51 13.75 41.28
N GLU A 39 7.72 12.88 41.84
CA GLU A 39 7.14 11.68 41.27
C GLU A 39 6.40 12.05 39.98
N GLN A 40 6.95 11.72 38.85
CA GLN A 40 6.19 11.64 37.58
C GLN A 40 5.52 10.28 37.56
N PRO A 41 4.20 10.21 37.37
CA PRO A 41 3.56 8.95 37.07
C PRO A 41 3.99 8.51 35.70
N ASN A 42 4.81 7.47 35.66
CA ASN A 42 5.11 6.69 34.48
C ASN A 42 3.82 5.96 34.08
N THR A 43 2.99 6.59 33.28
CA THR A 43 2.00 5.86 32.51
C THR A 43 2.75 5.12 31.42
N GLN A 44 3.26 3.95 31.75
CA GLN A 44 3.46 2.90 30.79
C GLN A 44 2.08 2.61 30.19
N ASP A 45 1.86 3.16 29.03
CA ASP A 45 0.83 2.69 28.13
C ASP A 45 1.25 1.26 27.76
N GLU A 46 0.77 0.35 28.57
CA GLU A 46 0.82 -1.08 28.31
C GLU A 46 -0.02 -1.30 27.07
N ALA A 47 0.66 -1.28 25.90
CA ALA A 47 0.07 -1.68 24.66
C ALA A 47 -0.50 -3.08 24.86
N ALA A 48 -1.80 -3.14 25.05
CA ALA A 48 -2.56 -4.37 24.94
C ALA A 48 -2.13 -5.07 23.64
N PRO A 49 -2.00 -6.40 23.62
CA PRO A 49 -1.70 -7.12 22.40
C PRO A 49 -2.76 -6.73 21.38
N SER A 50 -2.35 -5.95 20.39
CA SER A 50 -3.23 -5.58 19.29
C SER A 50 -3.64 -6.88 18.60
N GLU A 51 -4.92 -7.21 18.69
CA GLU A 51 -5.50 -8.21 17.82
C GLU A 51 -5.05 -7.92 16.38
N PRO A 52 -4.79 -8.96 15.57
CA PRO A 52 -4.38 -8.74 14.19
C PRO A 52 -5.41 -7.81 13.55
N ALA A 53 -4.97 -6.65 13.07
CA ALA A 53 -5.84 -5.64 12.50
C ALA A 53 -6.71 -6.29 11.41
N GLU A 54 -8.01 -6.37 11.63
CA GLU A 54 -8.94 -6.93 10.67
C GLU A 54 -9.10 -5.97 9.48
N ILE A 55 -9.24 -6.53 8.28
CA ILE A 55 -9.57 -5.75 7.09
C ILE A 55 -10.98 -5.20 7.24
N SER A 56 -11.15 -3.88 7.08
CA SER A 56 -12.45 -3.21 7.20
C SER A 56 -13.50 -3.84 6.27
N LYS A 57 -14.73 -3.97 6.76
CA LYS A 57 -15.90 -4.40 5.99
C LYS A 57 -16.67 -3.24 5.36
N ASP A 58 -16.24 -2.02 5.61
CA ASP A 58 -16.81 -0.83 4.99
C ASP A 58 -16.27 -0.69 3.56
N LEU A 59 -17.13 -0.81 2.58
CA LEU A 59 -16.78 -0.74 1.16
C LEU A 59 -16.58 0.69 0.65
N GLU A 60 -16.95 1.70 1.42
CA GLU A 60 -16.73 3.11 1.07
C GLU A 60 -15.37 3.60 1.60
N GLU A 61 -14.67 2.78 2.39
CA GLU A 61 -13.37 3.08 2.97
C GLU A 61 -12.26 2.25 2.32
N LYS A 62 -11.15 2.92 1.97
CA LYS A 62 -9.93 2.22 1.50
C LYS A 62 -9.49 1.22 2.57
N PRO A 63 -9.43 -0.08 2.25
CA PRO A 63 -9.02 -1.08 3.22
C PRO A 63 -7.55 -0.93 3.60
N SER A 64 -7.25 -1.07 4.89
CA SER A 64 -5.89 -1.26 5.39
C SER A 64 -5.60 -2.75 5.43
N ILE A 65 -4.48 -3.15 4.84
CA ILE A 65 -4.04 -4.54 4.85
C ILE A 65 -2.95 -4.69 5.91
N PRO A 66 -3.20 -5.46 6.98
CA PRO A 66 -2.18 -5.67 8.00
C PRO A 66 -0.99 -6.42 7.41
N LYS A 67 0.22 -6.10 7.90
CA LYS A 67 1.43 -6.81 7.47
C LYS A 67 1.26 -8.30 7.76
N PRO A 68 1.43 -9.17 6.77
CA PRO A 68 1.31 -10.60 6.96
C PRO A 68 2.43 -11.15 7.85
N SER A 69 2.19 -12.30 8.46
CA SER A 69 3.16 -13.03 9.28
C SER A 69 3.21 -14.49 8.85
N GLY A 70 4.34 -15.13 9.09
CA GLY A 70 4.56 -16.53 8.72
C GLY A 70 5.12 -16.69 7.31
N GLU A 71 5.06 -17.93 6.79
CA GLU A 71 5.50 -18.25 5.45
C GLU A 71 4.39 -17.93 4.44
N PRO A 72 4.72 -17.38 3.25
CA PRO A 72 3.74 -17.13 2.21
C PRO A 72 3.19 -18.46 1.67
N PRO A 73 1.89 -18.50 1.30
CA PRO A 73 1.31 -19.67 0.66
C PRO A 73 1.90 -19.89 -0.73
N THR A 74 1.95 -21.14 -1.15
CA THR A 74 2.41 -21.56 -2.48
C THR A 74 1.27 -21.70 -3.49
N GLU A 75 0.02 -21.55 -3.05
CA GLU A 75 -1.18 -21.62 -3.87
C GLU A 75 -2.03 -20.36 -3.66
N LEU A 76 -2.83 -20.02 -4.66
CA LEU A 76 -3.79 -18.92 -4.56
C LEU A 76 -4.74 -19.14 -3.39
N GLN A 77 -4.82 -18.17 -2.49
CA GLN A 77 -5.80 -18.16 -1.41
C GLN A 77 -6.78 -17.02 -1.59
N THR A 78 -8.05 -17.31 -1.37
CA THR A 78 -9.14 -16.32 -1.44
C THR A 78 -9.96 -16.36 -0.16
N GLU A 79 -10.29 -15.16 0.36
CA GLU A 79 -11.09 -15.00 1.57
C GLU A 79 -12.13 -13.89 1.35
N ASP A 80 -13.42 -14.21 1.44
CA ASP A 80 -14.49 -13.23 1.36
C ASP A 80 -14.63 -12.48 2.70
N ILE A 81 -14.18 -11.23 2.73
CA ILE A 81 -14.35 -10.32 3.87
C ILE A 81 -15.79 -9.83 3.93
N VAL A 82 -16.34 -9.49 2.77
CA VAL A 82 -17.76 -9.15 2.58
C VAL A 82 -18.30 -9.93 1.39
N THR A 83 -19.33 -10.73 1.62
CA THR A 83 -20.03 -11.39 0.52
C THR A 83 -21.03 -10.45 -0.12
N GLY A 84 -20.80 -10.09 -1.37
CA GLY A 84 -21.72 -9.26 -2.15
C GLY A 84 -23.09 -9.93 -2.38
N LYS A 85 -24.06 -9.12 -2.78
CA LYS A 85 -25.45 -9.57 -3.03
C LYS A 85 -25.89 -9.39 -4.48
N GLY A 86 -25.06 -8.71 -5.31
CA GLY A 86 -25.38 -8.42 -6.71
C GLY A 86 -25.05 -9.57 -7.65
N LYS A 87 -24.77 -9.23 -8.91
CA LYS A 87 -24.41 -10.19 -9.95
C LYS A 87 -23.10 -10.91 -9.61
N THR A 88 -23.03 -12.18 -9.98
CA THR A 88 -21.80 -12.97 -9.84
C THR A 88 -20.90 -12.75 -11.05
N ALA A 89 -19.63 -12.43 -10.82
CA ALA A 89 -18.62 -12.30 -11.85
C ALA A 89 -18.25 -13.67 -12.44
N LYS A 90 -18.23 -13.74 -13.75
CA LYS A 90 -17.92 -14.94 -14.53
C LYS A 90 -16.89 -14.62 -15.60
N GLU A 91 -16.21 -15.62 -16.08
CA GLU A 91 -15.33 -15.49 -17.25
C GLU A 91 -16.06 -14.82 -18.43
N GLY A 92 -15.41 -13.85 -19.06
CA GLY A 92 -15.93 -13.01 -20.13
C GLY A 92 -16.70 -11.78 -19.69
N ASP A 93 -17.03 -11.62 -18.41
CA ASP A 93 -17.68 -10.42 -17.91
C ASP A 93 -16.67 -9.25 -17.80
N ASN A 94 -17.15 -8.03 -18.08
CA ASN A 94 -16.42 -6.81 -17.72
C ASN A 94 -16.71 -6.46 -16.26
N VAL A 95 -15.69 -6.44 -15.44
CA VAL A 95 -15.80 -6.12 -14.01
C VAL A 95 -15.12 -4.80 -13.69
N SER A 96 -15.72 -4.02 -12.80
CA SER A 96 -15.14 -2.79 -12.23
C SER A 96 -14.87 -3.02 -10.77
N VAL A 97 -13.63 -2.76 -10.34
CA VAL A 97 -13.17 -3.02 -8.98
C VAL A 97 -12.40 -1.83 -8.40
N GLN A 98 -12.50 -1.65 -7.08
CA GLN A 98 -11.50 -0.95 -6.31
C GLN A 98 -10.56 -1.97 -5.69
N TYR A 99 -9.29 -1.60 -5.51
CA TYR A 99 -8.33 -2.52 -4.91
C TYR A 99 -7.19 -1.80 -4.18
N VAL A 100 -6.56 -2.55 -3.29
CA VAL A 100 -5.28 -2.23 -2.67
C VAL A 100 -4.39 -3.46 -2.81
N GLY A 101 -3.15 -3.26 -3.25
CA GLY A 101 -2.12 -4.30 -3.36
C GLY A 101 -0.92 -4.02 -2.47
N VAL A 102 -0.49 -5.01 -1.69
CA VAL A 102 0.70 -4.93 -0.84
C VAL A 102 1.62 -6.13 -1.05
N ASN A 103 2.91 -5.92 -0.86
CA ASN A 103 3.91 -6.97 -0.84
C ASN A 103 3.84 -7.78 0.47
N TRP A 104 3.90 -9.09 0.38
CA TRP A 104 3.93 -9.98 1.55
C TRP A 104 5.16 -9.73 2.43
N SER A 105 6.33 -9.61 1.81
CA SER A 105 7.61 -9.55 2.51
C SER A 105 7.73 -8.38 3.50
N ASN A 106 7.15 -7.24 3.16
CA ASN A 106 7.30 -6.00 3.94
C ASN A 106 5.98 -5.31 4.30
N GLY A 107 4.84 -5.71 3.68
CA GLY A 107 3.54 -5.06 3.86
C GLY A 107 3.43 -3.70 3.15
N ALA A 108 4.40 -3.35 2.29
CA ALA A 108 4.37 -2.08 1.57
C ALA A 108 3.30 -2.11 0.46
N GLU A 109 2.47 -1.08 0.40
CA GLU A 109 1.54 -0.85 -0.70
C GLU A 109 2.34 -0.52 -1.95
N PHE A 110 2.10 -1.25 -3.03
CA PHE A 110 2.72 -0.98 -4.33
C PHE A 110 1.73 -0.37 -5.32
N ASP A 111 0.42 -0.62 -5.14
CA ASP A 111 -0.60 -0.05 -6.01
C ASP A 111 -1.98 -0.03 -5.32
N ALA A 112 -2.80 0.98 -5.66
CA ALA A 112 -4.17 1.07 -5.22
C ALA A 112 -5.00 1.98 -6.15
N SER A 113 -6.13 1.48 -6.66
CA SER A 113 -7.08 2.28 -7.44
C SER A 113 -7.67 3.43 -6.63
N TRP A 114 -7.80 3.25 -5.33
CA TRP A 114 -8.26 4.28 -4.38
C TRP A 114 -7.46 5.58 -4.44
N ASN A 115 -6.17 5.51 -4.82
CA ASN A 115 -5.31 6.69 -4.92
C ASN A 115 -5.71 7.60 -6.09
N SER A 116 -6.31 7.04 -7.14
CA SER A 116 -6.82 7.79 -8.29
C SER A 116 -8.31 8.13 -8.17
N GLY A 117 -9.02 7.50 -7.24
CA GLY A 117 -10.47 7.63 -7.09
C GLY A 117 -11.26 7.06 -8.26
N GLN A 118 -10.64 6.21 -9.09
CA GLN A 118 -11.27 5.59 -10.24
C GLN A 118 -11.21 4.07 -10.14
N ALA A 119 -12.34 3.41 -10.34
CA ALA A 119 -12.38 1.97 -10.42
C ALA A 119 -11.58 1.44 -11.62
N PHE A 120 -10.87 0.36 -11.41
CA PHE A 120 -10.18 -0.38 -12.46
C PHE A 120 -11.16 -1.33 -13.14
N THR A 121 -11.20 -1.31 -14.48
CA THR A 121 -12.12 -2.15 -15.25
C THR A 121 -11.33 -3.08 -16.17
N PHE A 122 -11.68 -4.37 -16.15
CA PHE A 122 -11.07 -5.38 -17.03
C PHE A 122 -12.06 -6.47 -17.39
N THR A 123 -11.74 -7.26 -18.44
CA THR A 123 -12.51 -8.44 -18.80
C THR A 123 -11.94 -9.65 -18.06
N LEU A 124 -12.75 -10.29 -17.24
CA LEU A 124 -12.37 -11.42 -16.40
C LEU A 124 -12.06 -12.66 -17.24
N GLY A 125 -10.94 -13.33 -16.96
CA GLY A 125 -10.51 -14.53 -17.69
C GLY A 125 -9.90 -14.27 -19.07
N ALA A 126 -9.70 -13.01 -19.45
CA ALA A 126 -9.15 -12.66 -20.76
C ALA A 126 -7.60 -12.56 -20.77
N GLY A 127 -6.92 -12.80 -19.65
CA GLY A 127 -5.47 -12.65 -19.51
C GLY A 127 -4.99 -11.19 -19.56
N ASN A 128 -5.87 -10.24 -19.28
CA ASN A 128 -5.53 -8.81 -19.23
C ASN A 128 -4.94 -8.38 -17.88
N VAL A 129 -5.01 -9.25 -16.91
CA VAL A 129 -4.48 -9.10 -15.54
C VAL A 129 -3.65 -10.33 -15.18
N ILE A 130 -2.98 -10.31 -14.04
CA ILE A 130 -2.23 -11.47 -13.54
C ILE A 130 -3.17 -12.67 -13.31
N PRO A 131 -2.69 -13.92 -13.50
CA PRO A 131 -3.53 -15.12 -13.35
C PRO A 131 -4.26 -15.17 -12.01
N GLY A 132 -3.62 -14.77 -10.92
CA GLY A 132 -4.24 -14.73 -9.60
C GLY A 132 -5.47 -13.84 -9.49
N TRP A 133 -5.60 -12.83 -10.35
CA TRP A 133 -6.80 -12.00 -10.45
C TRP A 133 -7.90 -12.67 -11.28
N ASP A 134 -7.53 -13.21 -12.46
CA ASP A 134 -8.50 -13.89 -13.33
C ASP A 134 -9.18 -15.07 -12.61
N GLU A 135 -8.42 -15.80 -11.79
CA GLU A 135 -8.98 -16.88 -10.99
C GLU A 135 -9.62 -16.38 -9.68
N GLY A 136 -8.95 -15.45 -8.98
CA GLY A 136 -9.35 -15.02 -7.65
C GLY A 136 -10.60 -14.15 -7.59
N VAL A 137 -10.88 -13.37 -8.65
CA VAL A 137 -12.09 -12.52 -8.75
C VAL A 137 -13.30 -13.32 -9.26
N GLN A 138 -13.06 -14.44 -9.94
CA GLN A 138 -14.15 -15.28 -10.40
C GLN A 138 -15.04 -15.73 -9.25
N GLY A 139 -16.34 -15.67 -9.45
CA GLY A 139 -17.34 -16.06 -8.46
C GLY A 139 -17.62 -14.99 -7.38
N MET A 140 -16.89 -13.89 -7.34
CA MET A 140 -17.28 -12.74 -6.51
C MET A 140 -18.65 -12.20 -6.94
N LYS A 141 -19.35 -11.56 -5.99
CA LYS A 141 -20.61 -10.88 -6.28
C LYS A 141 -20.42 -9.36 -6.12
N GLU A 142 -21.12 -8.59 -6.95
CA GLU A 142 -21.16 -7.13 -6.80
C GLU A 142 -21.50 -6.74 -5.35
N GLY A 143 -20.78 -5.74 -4.84
CA GLY A 143 -20.85 -5.30 -3.45
C GLY A 143 -20.11 -6.23 -2.50
N GLY A 144 -19.17 -7.04 -2.99
CA GLY A 144 -18.32 -7.90 -2.18
C GLY A 144 -16.91 -7.37 -2.07
N ARG A 145 -16.25 -7.70 -0.96
CA ARG A 145 -14.82 -7.48 -0.70
C ARG A 145 -14.14 -8.82 -0.48
N ARG A 146 -13.07 -9.08 -1.23
CA ARG A 146 -12.29 -10.31 -1.15
C ARG A 146 -10.82 -10.01 -1.00
N LYS A 147 -10.17 -10.73 -0.10
CA LYS A 147 -8.72 -10.80 -0.01
C LYS A 147 -8.20 -11.92 -0.90
N LEU A 148 -7.18 -11.63 -1.67
CA LEU A 148 -6.44 -12.59 -2.51
C LEU A 148 -5.00 -12.63 -2.00
N VAL A 149 -4.46 -13.83 -1.77
CA VAL A 149 -3.03 -14.04 -1.57
C VAL A 149 -2.51 -14.81 -2.77
N ILE A 150 -1.65 -14.16 -3.54
CA ILE A 150 -1.25 -14.61 -4.87
C ILE A 150 0.23 -14.98 -4.83
N PRO A 151 0.58 -16.27 -5.04
CA PRO A 151 1.97 -16.69 -5.11
C PRO A 151 2.66 -16.12 -6.36
N PRO A 152 4.01 -16.09 -6.40
CA PRO A 152 4.76 -15.45 -7.47
C PRO A 152 4.44 -15.95 -8.89
N ASP A 153 4.21 -17.24 -9.06
CA ASP A 153 3.88 -17.88 -10.34
C ASP A 153 2.53 -17.47 -10.93
N MET A 154 1.63 -17.00 -10.09
CA MET A 154 0.34 -16.42 -10.49
C MET A 154 0.34 -14.87 -10.44
N GLY A 155 1.49 -14.27 -10.15
CA GLY A 155 1.73 -12.83 -10.06
C GLY A 155 2.77 -12.35 -11.07
N TYR A 156 3.86 -11.74 -10.57
CA TYR A 156 4.94 -11.18 -11.40
C TYR A 156 6.19 -12.07 -11.49
N GLY A 157 6.14 -13.27 -10.90
CA GLY A 157 7.15 -14.31 -11.05
C GLY A 157 8.55 -13.96 -10.53
N GLU A 158 9.55 -14.59 -11.15
CA GLU A 158 10.95 -14.44 -10.75
C GLU A 158 11.56 -13.07 -11.08
N GLN A 159 10.88 -12.27 -11.88
CA GLN A 159 11.42 -10.98 -12.33
C GLN A 159 10.89 -9.79 -11.51
N GLY A 160 9.69 -9.89 -10.93
CA GLY A 160 9.03 -8.76 -10.30
C GLY A 160 8.67 -7.66 -11.31
N THR A 161 8.60 -6.40 -10.86
CA THR A 161 8.35 -5.25 -11.73
C THR A 161 9.64 -4.47 -12.05
N PRO A 162 9.75 -3.87 -13.26
CA PRO A 162 10.96 -3.15 -13.67
C PRO A 162 11.32 -1.94 -12.80
N ASP A 163 10.33 -1.33 -12.14
CA ASP A 163 10.50 -0.21 -11.22
C ASP A 163 10.89 -0.64 -9.79
N GLY A 164 10.88 -1.96 -9.54
CA GLY A 164 11.24 -2.54 -8.24
C GLY A 164 10.16 -2.40 -7.18
N SER A 165 8.96 -1.94 -7.52
CA SER A 165 7.83 -1.84 -6.57
C SER A 165 7.37 -3.22 -6.09
N ILE A 166 7.50 -4.23 -6.95
CA ILE A 166 7.30 -5.64 -6.62
C ILE A 166 8.63 -6.37 -6.83
N PRO A 167 9.25 -6.89 -5.75
CA PRO A 167 10.50 -7.66 -5.84
C PRO A 167 10.36 -8.96 -6.63
N PRO A 168 11.48 -9.57 -7.05
CA PRO A 168 11.49 -10.93 -7.58
C PRO A 168 10.93 -11.95 -6.59
N ASN A 169 10.15 -12.90 -7.10
CA ASN A 169 9.53 -13.97 -6.31
C ASN A 169 8.66 -13.47 -5.15
N GLU A 170 8.01 -12.32 -5.33
CA GLU A 170 7.15 -11.73 -4.30
C GLU A 170 5.74 -12.35 -4.31
N THR A 171 5.26 -12.74 -3.15
CA THR A 171 3.86 -13.06 -2.92
C THR A 171 3.08 -11.77 -2.69
N LEU A 172 1.94 -11.64 -3.32
CA LEU A 172 1.14 -10.43 -3.28
C LEU A 172 -0.13 -10.63 -2.47
N ILE A 173 -0.53 -9.60 -1.74
CA ILE A 173 -1.85 -9.55 -1.12
C ILE A 173 -2.64 -8.44 -1.77
N PHE A 174 -3.80 -8.77 -2.28
CA PHE A 174 -4.79 -7.79 -2.73
C PHE A 174 -6.04 -7.87 -1.88
N VAL A 175 -6.64 -6.72 -1.63
CA VAL A 175 -8.03 -6.60 -1.22
C VAL A 175 -8.78 -5.95 -2.36
N VAL A 176 -9.77 -6.65 -2.88
CA VAL A 176 -10.53 -6.28 -4.08
C VAL A 176 -12.00 -6.10 -3.71
N ASP A 177 -12.55 -4.95 -4.05
CA ASP A 177 -13.96 -4.60 -3.91
C ASP A 177 -14.61 -4.67 -5.29
N LEU A 178 -15.53 -5.59 -5.49
CA LEU A 178 -16.24 -5.71 -6.76
C LEU A 178 -17.43 -4.75 -6.79
N GLU A 179 -17.28 -3.66 -7.53
CA GLU A 179 -18.34 -2.63 -7.63
C GLU A 179 -19.40 -3.00 -8.65
N LYS A 180 -18.99 -3.53 -9.82
CA LYS A 180 -19.91 -3.76 -10.93
C LYS A 180 -19.52 -4.94 -11.80
N VAL A 181 -20.54 -5.69 -12.24
CA VAL A 181 -20.41 -6.75 -13.25
C VAL A 181 -21.29 -6.41 -14.45
N GLN A 182 -20.66 -6.25 -15.61
CA GLN A 182 -21.35 -6.09 -16.90
C GLN A 182 -21.11 -7.36 -17.71
N GLY A 183 -22.18 -8.02 -18.13
CA GLY A 183 -22.07 -9.22 -18.95
C GLY A 183 -21.22 -8.96 -20.18
N GLY A 184 -20.33 -9.91 -20.52
CA GLY A 184 -19.58 -9.88 -21.76
C GLY A 184 -20.54 -9.91 -22.97
N GLN A 185 -20.15 -9.21 -24.04
CA GLN A 185 -20.89 -9.23 -25.32
C GLN A 185 -20.50 -10.45 -26.12
#